data_ec0291b3311f1806855b01dc19e603f3
#
_entry.id   ec0291b3311f1806855b01dc19e603f3
#
_cell.length_a   1.000
_cell.length_b   1.000
_cell.length_c   1.000
_cell.angle_alpha   90.00
_cell.angle_beta   90.00
_cell.angle_gamma   90.00
#
_symmetry.space_group_name_H-M   'P 1'
#
loop_
_entity.id
_entity.type
_entity.pdbx_description
1 polymer ?
#
loop_
_entity_poly.entity_id
_entity_poly.type
_entity_poly.pdbx_seq_one_letter_code
_entity_poly.pdbx_strand_id
1 'polypeptide(L)'
;KDGLKWTPVKSAVTDDLWAITFAKNQFVAVGADGTVITSSDGYNWTKTAALSPGQTLKNIVYGYRDNDYFMTQGYFMTISKNGDTYKSHDGVTWEKENMKFASNISSVIYANELFIAVGTNGRIMTSPIGFGEWLSWLDRYSQTTENLYSITYGGGRYVSVGANGTIMISDDLSRWTIVDSGTKSDLSAAAYGRGKFIVVGLDGTILTSSDGRTWSPAAKK
;
A
#
# COMPACT_ATOMS: atom_id res chain seq x y z
N LYS A 1 14.18 -15.76 -0.59
CA LYS A 1 14.76 -16.83 -1.38
C LYS A 1 13.79 -17.09 -2.53
N ASP A 2 13.16 -18.23 -2.68
CA ASP A 2 12.31 -18.53 -3.85
C ASP A 2 10.78 -18.43 -3.58
N GLY A 3 10.40 -18.18 -2.33
CA GLY A 3 9.00 -18.12 -1.92
C GLY A 3 8.29 -19.48 -1.83
N LEU A 4 9.02 -20.58 -2.01
CA LEU A 4 8.43 -21.92 -1.99
C LEU A 4 8.38 -22.52 -0.59
N LYS A 5 9.30 -22.12 0.29
CA LYS A 5 9.38 -22.58 1.67
C LYS A 5 9.25 -21.41 2.64
N TRP A 6 8.25 -21.48 3.51
CA TRP A 6 7.99 -20.51 4.56
C TRP A 6 8.24 -21.12 5.93
N THR A 7 8.94 -20.39 6.78
CA THR A 7 9.22 -20.81 8.16
C THR A 7 8.52 -19.84 9.11
N PRO A 8 7.68 -20.31 10.04
CA PRO A 8 7.06 -19.45 11.04
C PRO A 8 8.11 -18.77 11.92
N VAL A 9 7.89 -17.51 12.21
CA VAL A 9 8.73 -16.68 13.09
C VAL A 9 7.84 -16.06 14.17
N LYS A 10 8.35 -15.93 15.40
CA LYS A 10 7.61 -15.26 16.48
C LYS A 10 7.61 -13.74 16.24
N SER A 11 6.43 -13.16 16.20
CA SER A 11 6.23 -11.72 15.93
C SER A 11 6.40 -10.81 17.15
N ALA A 12 6.67 -11.36 18.36
CA ALA A 12 6.68 -10.64 19.64
C ALA A 12 5.34 -10.00 20.05
N VAL A 13 4.26 -10.22 19.30
CA VAL A 13 2.89 -9.75 19.57
C VAL A 13 1.88 -10.85 19.26
N THR A 14 0.69 -10.73 19.86
CA THR A 14 -0.48 -11.58 19.56
C THR A 14 -1.50 -10.88 18.67
N ASP A 15 -1.32 -9.58 18.44
CA ASP A 15 -2.21 -8.78 17.61
C ASP A 15 -2.06 -9.16 16.12
N ASP A 16 -3.14 -9.08 15.37
CA ASP A 16 -3.12 -9.31 13.92
C ASP A 16 -2.23 -8.26 13.23
N LEU A 17 -1.31 -8.72 12.40
CA LEU A 17 -0.46 -7.86 11.56
C LEU A 17 -1.02 -7.83 10.13
N TRP A 18 -1.22 -6.61 9.59
CA TRP A 18 -1.90 -6.41 8.33
C TRP A 18 -1.00 -5.99 7.18
N ALA A 19 0.09 -5.29 7.49
CA ALA A 19 1.00 -4.80 6.47
C ALA A 19 2.44 -4.78 6.97
N ILE A 20 3.38 -4.90 6.03
CA ILE A 20 4.82 -4.87 6.27
C ILE A 20 5.53 -4.14 5.14
N THR A 21 6.56 -3.39 5.47
CA THR A 21 7.47 -2.79 4.50
C THR A 21 8.92 -3.00 4.93
N PHE A 22 9.85 -2.89 3.98
CA PHE A 22 11.29 -2.93 4.23
C PHE A 22 11.94 -1.67 3.69
N ALA A 23 12.59 -0.92 4.55
CA ALA A 23 13.36 0.26 4.19
C ALA A 23 14.39 0.57 5.28
N LYS A 24 15.43 1.33 4.95
CA LYS A 24 16.49 1.70 5.91
C LYS A 24 17.08 0.48 6.65
N ASN A 25 17.25 -0.63 5.94
CA ASN A 25 17.77 -1.91 6.47
C ASN A 25 16.93 -2.51 7.62
N GLN A 26 15.64 -2.20 7.67
CA GLN A 26 14.73 -2.80 8.65
C GLN A 26 13.36 -3.09 8.05
N PHE A 27 12.71 -4.09 8.61
CA PHE A 27 11.29 -4.36 8.43
C PHE A 27 10.50 -3.55 9.46
N VAL A 28 9.38 -2.99 9.03
CA VAL A 28 8.38 -2.38 9.91
C VAL A 28 7.04 -3.00 9.56
N ALA A 29 6.37 -3.63 10.53
CA ALA A 29 5.04 -4.19 10.34
C ALA A 29 4.04 -3.52 11.28
N VAL A 30 2.82 -3.39 10.79
CA VAL A 30 1.72 -2.70 11.48
C VAL A 30 0.47 -3.57 11.54
N GLY A 31 -0.39 -3.34 12.52
CA GLY A 31 -1.52 -4.22 12.75
C GLY A 31 -2.68 -3.65 13.55
N ALA A 32 -3.42 -4.58 14.17
CA ALA A 32 -4.53 -4.27 15.06
C ALA A 32 -4.05 -3.50 16.30
N ASP A 33 -4.98 -2.80 16.95
CA ASP A 33 -4.75 -2.03 18.18
C ASP A 33 -3.57 -1.02 18.09
N GLY A 34 -3.32 -0.49 16.89
CA GLY A 34 -2.21 0.43 16.65
C GLY A 34 -0.83 -0.20 16.76
N THR A 35 -0.76 -1.53 16.74
CA THR A 35 0.49 -2.27 16.89
C THR A 35 1.49 -1.94 15.78
N VAL A 36 2.72 -1.67 16.20
CA VAL A 36 3.90 -1.54 15.33
C VAL A 36 5.01 -2.42 15.89
N ILE A 37 5.62 -3.21 15.01
CA ILE A 37 6.81 -4.03 15.33
C ILE A 37 7.89 -3.79 14.30
N THR A 38 9.14 -3.89 14.71
CA THR A 38 10.32 -3.71 13.85
C THR A 38 11.28 -4.88 13.96
N SER A 39 12.03 -5.13 12.87
CA SER A 39 13.09 -6.13 12.83
C SER A 39 14.16 -5.73 11.82
N SER A 40 15.43 -5.93 12.13
CA SER A 40 16.54 -5.74 11.20
C SER A 40 16.85 -6.99 10.36
N ASP A 41 16.40 -8.16 10.79
CA ASP A 41 16.77 -9.45 10.19
C ASP A 41 15.58 -10.30 9.74
N GLY A 42 14.36 -9.89 10.09
CA GLY A 42 13.11 -10.62 9.82
C GLY A 42 12.86 -11.81 10.74
N TYR A 43 13.76 -12.07 11.70
CA TYR A 43 13.65 -13.17 12.67
C TYR A 43 13.39 -12.67 14.09
N ASN A 44 14.09 -11.62 14.48
CA ASN A 44 13.98 -11.00 15.80
C ASN A 44 13.14 -9.74 15.70
N TRP A 45 11.96 -9.77 16.30
CA TRP A 45 10.98 -8.66 16.25
C TRP A 45 10.84 -7.97 17.60
N THR A 46 10.74 -6.66 17.58
CA THR A 46 10.54 -5.82 18.76
C THR A 46 9.26 -4.99 18.60
N LYS A 47 8.41 -5.01 19.62
CA LYS A 47 7.23 -4.14 19.68
C LYS A 47 7.65 -2.72 20.05
N THR A 48 7.14 -1.74 19.31
CA THR A 48 7.21 -0.31 19.68
C THR A 48 5.97 0.10 20.46
N ALA A 49 5.85 1.37 20.85
CA ALA A 49 4.62 1.88 21.44
C ALA A 49 3.47 1.85 20.43
N ALA A 50 2.25 1.51 20.87
CA ALA A 50 1.07 1.54 20.03
C ALA A 50 0.77 2.98 19.56
N LEU A 51 0.55 3.18 18.26
CA LEU A 51 0.31 4.52 17.68
C LEU A 51 -1.11 5.02 17.93
N SER A 52 -2.07 4.14 17.83
CA SER A 52 -3.49 4.46 17.84
C SER A 52 -4.25 3.34 18.53
N PRO A 53 -4.19 3.25 19.88
CA PRO A 53 -4.88 2.20 20.63
C PRO A 53 -6.36 2.09 20.24
N GLY A 54 -6.85 0.86 20.06
CA GLY A 54 -8.20 0.58 19.59
C GLY A 54 -8.41 0.78 18.08
N GLN A 55 -7.39 1.15 17.31
CA GLN A 55 -7.46 1.34 15.86
C GLN A 55 -6.64 0.31 15.10
N THR A 56 -7.06 0.00 13.89
CA THR A 56 -6.32 -0.90 12.99
C THR A 56 -5.48 -0.09 12.01
N LEU A 57 -4.20 -0.42 11.90
CA LEU A 57 -3.28 0.07 10.88
C LEU A 57 -3.20 -0.97 9.77
N LYS A 58 -3.75 -0.65 8.58
CA LYS A 58 -3.87 -1.62 7.48
C LYS A 58 -2.82 -1.48 6.38
N ASN A 59 -2.05 -0.43 6.43
CA ASN A 59 -1.04 -0.13 5.42
C ASN A 59 0.19 0.49 6.06
N ILE A 60 1.34 0.29 5.43
CA ILE A 60 2.58 0.98 5.74
C ILE A 60 3.40 1.10 4.47
N VAL A 61 4.01 2.24 4.27
CA VAL A 61 4.84 2.55 3.11
C VAL A 61 6.04 3.38 3.53
N TYR A 62 7.13 3.28 2.80
CA TYR A 62 8.29 4.16 2.94
C TYR A 62 8.45 4.97 1.66
N GLY A 63 8.60 6.29 1.80
CA GLY A 63 8.89 7.19 0.70
C GLY A 63 10.12 8.03 0.98
N TYR A 64 10.86 8.40 -0.08
CA TYR A 64 12.03 9.27 0.00
C TYR A 64 12.16 10.10 -1.28
N ARG A 65 12.86 11.22 -1.22
CA ARG A 65 13.15 12.07 -2.37
C ARG A 65 14.65 12.24 -2.53
N ASP A 66 15.17 11.97 -3.73
CA ASP A 66 16.60 11.95 -3.99
C ASP A 66 17.26 13.34 -4.17
N ASN A 67 16.46 14.40 -4.41
CA ASN A 67 16.98 15.69 -4.90
C ASN A 67 16.71 16.86 -3.96
N ASP A 68 16.48 16.63 -2.68
CA ASP A 68 16.20 17.73 -1.77
C ASP A 68 17.42 18.17 -0.99
N TYR A 69 17.92 19.36 -1.31
CA TYR A 69 19.07 19.98 -0.63
C TYR A 69 18.87 20.16 0.89
N PHE A 70 17.62 20.07 1.36
CA PHE A 70 17.24 20.26 2.76
C PHE A 70 16.61 19.03 3.43
N MET A 71 16.21 17.99 2.70
CA MET A 71 15.49 16.83 3.24
C MET A 71 16.02 15.52 2.65
N THR A 72 17.20 15.10 3.11
CA THR A 72 17.83 13.82 2.70
C THR A 72 17.22 12.58 3.37
N GLN A 73 16.12 12.70 4.11
CA GLN A 73 15.54 11.58 4.86
C GLN A 73 14.11 11.31 4.45
N GLY A 74 13.90 10.12 3.85
CA GLY A 74 12.58 9.56 3.70
C GLY A 74 11.96 9.18 5.04
N TYR A 75 10.67 8.85 5.02
CA TYR A 75 9.93 8.43 6.19
C TYR A 75 8.95 7.29 5.89
N PHE A 76 8.68 6.51 6.92
CA PHE A 76 7.58 5.56 6.95
C PHE A 76 6.28 6.32 7.18
N MET A 77 5.22 5.90 6.51
CA MET A 77 3.88 6.43 6.70
C MET A 77 2.88 5.29 6.87
N THR A 78 1.98 5.43 7.83
CA THR A 78 0.84 4.54 8.01
C THR A 78 -0.44 5.34 8.24
N ILE A 79 -1.59 4.75 7.88
CA ILE A 79 -2.90 5.37 8.04
C ILE A 79 -3.78 4.41 8.83
N SER A 80 -4.41 4.90 9.90
CA SER A 80 -5.35 4.12 10.69
C SER A 80 -6.70 3.96 9.96
N LYS A 81 -7.50 2.98 10.39
CA LYS A 81 -8.86 2.78 9.87
C LYS A 81 -9.72 4.03 9.97
N ASN A 82 -9.51 4.89 10.98
CA ASN A 82 -10.22 6.15 11.16
C ASN A 82 -9.67 7.30 10.30
N GLY A 83 -8.64 7.03 9.49
CA GLY A 83 -8.01 8.01 8.61
C GLY A 83 -6.92 8.86 9.27
N ASP A 84 -6.58 8.62 10.54
CA ASP A 84 -5.44 9.30 11.17
C ASP A 84 -4.13 8.84 10.52
N THR A 85 -3.26 9.77 10.19
CA THR A 85 -1.99 9.51 9.52
C THR A 85 -0.83 9.67 10.50
N TYR A 86 0.15 8.79 10.39
CA TYR A 86 1.36 8.80 11.21
C TYR A 86 2.59 8.68 10.33
N LYS A 87 3.64 9.41 10.67
CA LYS A 87 4.96 9.34 10.01
C LYS A 87 6.06 9.00 11.01
N SER A 88 7.13 8.39 10.52
CA SER A 88 8.32 8.06 11.30
C SER A 88 9.57 8.08 10.42
N HIS A 89 10.65 8.68 10.91
CA HIS A 89 11.94 8.63 10.21
C HIS A 89 12.75 7.37 10.50
N ASP A 90 12.47 6.72 11.63
CA ASP A 90 13.24 5.57 12.14
C ASP A 90 12.42 4.27 12.26
N GLY A 91 11.10 4.32 12.02
CA GLY A 91 10.18 3.20 12.18
C GLY A 91 9.83 2.89 13.64
N VAL A 92 10.38 3.63 14.59
CA VAL A 92 10.23 3.42 16.05
C VAL A 92 9.51 4.59 16.70
N THR A 93 9.95 5.80 16.41
CA THR A 93 9.38 7.05 16.91
C THR A 93 8.42 7.60 15.87
N TRP A 94 7.18 7.81 16.25
CA TRP A 94 6.13 8.19 15.33
C TRP A 94 5.46 9.50 15.73
N GLU A 95 5.16 10.31 14.75
CA GLU A 95 4.43 11.56 14.88
C GLU A 95 3.07 11.44 14.20
N LYS A 96 2.02 11.92 14.88
CA LYS A 96 0.70 12.03 14.27
C LYS A 96 0.64 13.27 13.39
N GLU A 97 0.22 13.09 12.14
CA GLU A 97 -0.02 14.21 11.23
C GLU A 97 -1.36 14.89 11.53
N ASN A 98 -1.43 16.19 11.28
CA ASN A 98 -2.69 16.93 11.45
C ASN A 98 -3.74 16.62 10.38
N MET A 99 -3.36 15.84 9.39
CA MET A 99 -4.25 15.43 8.32
C MET A 99 -5.00 14.16 8.67
N LYS A 100 -6.30 14.16 8.38
CA LYS A 100 -7.19 13.01 8.53
C LYS A 100 -7.94 12.74 7.24
N PHE A 101 -7.89 11.50 6.78
CA PHE A 101 -8.70 11.09 5.63
C PHE A 101 -10.17 10.98 6.02
N ALA A 102 -11.05 11.55 5.20
CA ALA A 102 -12.50 11.47 5.40
C ALA A 102 -13.10 10.10 5.01
N SER A 103 -12.34 9.23 4.35
CA SER A 103 -12.79 7.92 3.88
C SER A 103 -11.76 6.84 4.17
N ASN A 104 -12.23 5.59 4.25
CA ASN A 104 -11.34 4.45 4.45
C ASN A 104 -10.35 4.31 3.29
N ILE A 105 -9.07 4.41 3.61
CA ILE A 105 -7.97 4.09 2.73
C ILE A 105 -7.65 2.60 2.88
N SER A 106 -7.61 1.90 1.75
CA SER A 106 -7.37 0.47 1.69
C SER A 106 -5.91 0.14 1.42
N SER A 107 -5.25 0.93 0.57
CA SER A 107 -3.86 0.70 0.17
C SER A 107 -3.14 2.01 -0.11
N VAL A 108 -1.86 2.04 0.22
CA VAL A 108 -0.95 3.16 -0.08
C VAL A 108 0.33 2.59 -0.66
N ILE A 109 0.82 3.21 -1.72
CA ILE A 109 2.16 2.94 -2.28
C ILE A 109 2.96 4.23 -2.38
N TYR A 110 4.27 4.09 -2.56
CA TYR A 110 5.17 5.16 -2.96
C TYR A 110 5.78 4.83 -4.32
N ALA A 111 5.57 5.69 -5.28
CA ALA A 111 6.12 5.53 -6.63
C ALA A 111 6.25 6.91 -7.32
N ASN A 112 7.32 7.09 -8.09
CA ASN A 112 7.60 8.34 -8.82
C ASN A 112 7.51 9.59 -7.92
N GLU A 113 8.15 9.53 -6.75
CA GLU A 113 8.21 10.60 -5.75
C GLU A 113 6.83 11.03 -5.17
N LEU A 114 5.81 10.19 -5.33
CA LEU A 114 4.47 10.42 -4.82
C LEU A 114 4.02 9.29 -3.89
N PHE A 115 3.33 9.63 -2.84
CA PHE A 115 2.43 8.70 -2.17
C PHE A 115 1.11 8.65 -2.94
N ILE A 116 0.62 7.45 -3.20
CA ILE A 116 -0.65 7.21 -3.88
C ILE A 116 -1.50 6.34 -2.97
N ALA A 117 -2.68 6.83 -2.60
CA ALA A 117 -3.63 6.14 -1.76
C ALA A 117 -4.90 5.81 -2.54
N VAL A 118 -5.46 4.62 -2.31
CA VAL A 118 -6.75 4.19 -2.86
C VAL A 118 -7.68 3.72 -1.75
N GLY A 119 -8.99 3.82 -1.96
CA GLY A 119 -9.96 3.47 -0.93
C GLY A 119 -11.39 3.33 -1.41
N THR A 120 -12.34 3.51 -0.47
CA THR A 120 -13.76 3.36 -0.73
C THR A 120 -14.29 4.42 -1.72
N ASN A 121 -15.37 4.05 -2.42
CA ASN A 121 -16.06 4.90 -3.41
C ASN A 121 -15.12 5.36 -4.55
N GLY A 122 -14.24 4.48 -5.00
CA GLY A 122 -13.31 4.78 -6.10
C GLY A 122 -12.27 5.83 -5.78
N ARG A 123 -12.06 6.16 -4.51
CA ARG A 123 -11.15 7.26 -4.14
C ARG A 123 -9.71 6.92 -4.49
N ILE A 124 -9.07 7.86 -5.16
CA ILE A 124 -7.63 7.86 -5.45
C ILE A 124 -7.10 9.23 -5.03
N MET A 125 -6.01 9.22 -4.29
CA MET A 125 -5.36 10.45 -3.83
C MET A 125 -3.85 10.36 -4.04
N THR A 126 -3.23 11.50 -4.28
CA THR A 126 -1.77 11.59 -4.40
C THR A 126 -1.24 12.70 -3.50
N SER A 127 -0.07 12.46 -2.93
CA SER A 127 0.66 13.49 -2.18
C SER A 127 2.13 13.44 -2.54
N PRO A 128 2.75 14.55 -2.98
CA PRO A 128 4.19 14.61 -3.09
C PRO A 128 4.83 14.51 -1.70
N ILE A 129 6.04 14.01 -1.60
CA ILE A 129 6.87 14.28 -0.42
C ILE A 129 7.17 15.77 -0.44
N GLY A 130 6.46 16.54 0.40
CA GLY A 130 6.47 18.01 0.36
C GLY A 130 7.68 18.63 1.01
N PHE A 131 7.97 19.88 0.61
CA PHE A 131 8.75 20.82 1.39
C PHE A 131 7.89 21.24 2.59
N GLY A 132 8.34 20.95 3.81
CA GLY A 132 7.66 21.38 5.02
C GLY A 132 6.81 20.29 5.70
N GLU A 133 6.19 20.67 6.81
CA GLU A 133 5.57 19.74 7.77
C GLU A 133 4.22 19.12 7.32
N TRP A 134 3.74 19.42 6.10
CA TRP A 134 2.37 19.10 5.69
C TRP A 134 2.31 18.29 4.41
N LEU A 135 1.80 17.06 4.53
CA LEU A 135 1.35 16.29 3.36
C LEU A 135 0.07 16.94 2.80
N SER A 136 0.13 17.40 1.56
CA SER A 136 -1.08 17.85 0.85
C SER A 136 -1.54 16.75 -0.09
N TRP A 137 -2.66 16.12 0.25
CA TRP A 137 -3.25 15.10 -0.60
C TRP A 137 -4.23 15.72 -1.59
N LEU A 138 -4.08 15.36 -2.85
CA LEU A 138 -4.94 15.79 -3.95
C LEU A 138 -5.80 14.62 -4.41
N ASP A 139 -7.10 14.82 -4.45
CA ASP A 139 -8.03 13.85 -5.04
C ASP A 139 -7.78 13.72 -6.55
N ARG A 140 -7.85 12.48 -7.06
CA ARG A 140 -7.77 12.16 -8.47
C ARG A 140 -9.07 11.53 -8.93
N TYR A 141 -9.52 11.89 -10.11
CA TYR A 141 -10.76 11.36 -10.66
C TYR A 141 -10.57 9.95 -11.19
N SER A 142 -11.21 8.97 -10.55
CA SER A 142 -11.04 7.54 -10.85
C SER A 142 -11.99 6.97 -11.91
N GLN A 143 -13.08 7.66 -12.24
CA GLN A 143 -14.16 7.19 -13.12
C GLN A 143 -14.95 5.96 -12.59
N THR A 144 -14.81 5.60 -11.32
CA THR A 144 -15.55 4.52 -10.68
C THR A 144 -16.05 4.94 -9.30
N THR A 145 -17.12 4.32 -8.85
CA THR A 145 -17.59 4.36 -7.46
C THR A 145 -17.32 3.06 -6.71
N GLU A 146 -16.71 2.08 -7.38
CA GLU A 146 -16.35 0.81 -6.76
C GLU A 146 -15.25 0.99 -5.72
N ASN A 147 -15.28 0.18 -4.65
CA ASN A 147 -14.23 0.20 -3.66
C ASN A 147 -12.92 -0.31 -4.27
N LEU A 148 -11.85 0.44 -4.11
CA LEU A 148 -10.50 0.05 -4.52
C LEU A 148 -9.76 -0.53 -3.32
N TYR A 149 -9.24 -1.74 -3.45
CA TYR A 149 -8.63 -2.49 -2.35
C TYR A 149 -7.11 -2.48 -2.37
N SER A 150 -6.51 -2.39 -3.56
CA SER A 150 -5.06 -2.41 -3.73
C SER A 150 -4.62 -1.57 -4.91
N ILE A 151 -3.41 -1.05 -4.83
CA ILE A 151 -2.73 -0.37 -5.93
C ILE A 151 -1.28 -0.84 -6.00
N THR A 152 -0.75 -0.97 -7.22
CA THR A 152 0.67 -1.25 -7.49
C THR A 152 1.18 -0.41 -8.64
N TYR A 153 2.49 -0.25 -8.72
CA TYR A 153 3.18 0.41 -9.83
C TYR A 153 4.28 -0.48 -10.40
N GLY A 154 4.38 -0.55 -11.71
CA GLY A 154 5.44 -1.25 -12.40
C GLY A 154 5.31 -1.16 -13.91
N GLY A 155 6.39 -1.36 -14.64
CA GLY A 155 6.40 -1.26 -16.09
C GLY A 155 5.90 0.09 -16.63
N GLY A 156 6.07 1.18 -15.87
CA GLY A 156 5.59 2.52 -16.23
C GLY A 156 4.09 2.74 -16.03
N ARG A 157 3.39 1.85 -15.29
CA ARG A 157 1.93 1.89 -15.14
C ARG A 157 1.47 1.67 -13.71
N TYR A 158 0.49 2.43 -13.28
CA TYR A 158 -0.28 2.20 -12.06
C TYR A 158 -1.45 1.26 -12.38
N VAL A 159 -1.64 0.27 -11.51
CA VAL A 159 -2.77 -0.67 -11.58
C VAL A 159 -3.45 -0.66 -10.21
N SER A 160 -4.73 -0.32 -10.18
CA SER A 160 -5.57 -0.40 -8.98
C SER A 160 -6.67 -1.43 -9.19
N VAL A 161 -6.95 -2.22 -8.17
CA VAL A 161 -7.95 -3.29 -8.22
C VAL A 161 -8.93 -3.18 -7.07
N GLY A 162 -10.14 -3.73 -7.24
CA GLY A 162 -11.19 -3.57 -6.24
C GLY A 162 -12.40 -4.46 -6.43
N ALA A 163 -13.52 -3.97 -5.92
CA ALA A 163 -14.81 -4.66 -5.93
C ALA A 163 -15.29 -4.98 -7.35
N ASN A 164 -16.15 -5.99 -7.46
CA ASN A 164 -16.82 -6.40 -8.71
C ASN A 164 -15.88 -6.62 -9.89
N GLY A 165 -14.68 -7.15 -9.65
CA GLY A 165 -13.66 -7.38 -10.67
C GLY A 165 -13.05 -6.11 -11.24
N THR A 166 -13.18 -4.98 -10.56
CA THR A 166 -12.64 -3.71 -11.04
C THR A 166 -11.13 -3.76 -11.18
N ILE A 167 -10.63 -3.43 -12.37
CA ILE A 167 -9.22 -3.12 -12.64
C ILE A 167 -9.16 -1.76 -13.31
N MET A 168 -8.34 -0.88 -12.77
CA MET A 168 -8.09 0.45 -13.30
C MET A 168 -6.61 0.64 -13.54
N ILE A 169 -6.28 1.31 -14.64
CA ILE A 169 -4.91 1.61 -15.03
C ILE A 169 -4.72 3.10 -15.29
N SER A 170 -3.52 3.58 -15.02
CA SER A 170 -3.06 4.92 -15.37
C SER A 170 -1.57 4.93 -15.63
N ASP A 171 -1.11 5.71 -16.59
CA ASP A 171 0.31 5.90 -16.86
C ASP A 171 0.84 7.19 -16.16
N ASP A 172 -0.06 8.12 -15.76
CA ASP A 172 0.30 9.47 -15.30
C ASP A 172 -0.46 9.95 -14.04
N LEU A 173 -1.36 9.11 -13.47
CA LEU A 173 -2.27 9.43 -12.36
C LEU A 173 -3.33 10.50 -12.65
N SER A 174 -3.30 11.14 -13.84
CA SER A 174 -4.28 12.16 -14.23
C SER A 174 -5.50 11.54 -14.91
N ARG A 175 -5.28 10.47 -15.67
CA ARG A 175 -6.33 9.73 -16.38
C ARG A 175 -6.29 8.27 -16.00
N TRP A 176 -7.44 7.77 -15.55
CA TRP A 176 -7.66 6.37 -15.22
C TRP A 176 -8.58 5.72 -16.24
N THR A 177 -8.28 4.49 -16.61
CA THR A 177 -9.09 3.71 -17.54
C THR A 177 -9.46 2.40 -16.87
N ILE A 178 -10.75 2.06 -16.91
CA ILE A 178 -11.24 0.75 -16.48
C ILE A 178 -10.94 -0.25 -17.59
N VAL A 179 -10.35 -1.38 -17.22
CA VAL A 179 -10.06 -2.49 -18.15
C VAL A 179 -10.82 -3.73 -17.72
N ASP A 180 -11.16 -4.59 -18.70
CA ASP A 180 -11.88 -5.84 -18.44
C ASP A 180 -10.95 -6.83 -17.72
N SER A 181 -11.36 -7.28 -16.56
CA SER A 181 -10.68 -8.34 -15.79
C SER A 181 -11.11 -9.75 -16.17
N GLY A 182 -12.23 -9.89 -16.87
CA GLY A 182 -12.86 -11.18 -17.17
C GLY A 182 -13.55 -11.83 -15.96
N THR A 183 -13.73 -11.13 -14.84
CA THR A 183 -14.38 -11.64 -13.62
C THR A 183 -15.28 -10.60 -12.96
N LYS A 184 -16.18 -11.07 -12.09
CA LYS A 184 -16.96 -10.22 -11.17
C LYS A 184 -16.55 -10.43 -9.71
N SER A 185 -15.61 -11.33 -9.43
CA SER A 185 -15.09 -11.54 -8.08
C SER A 185 -14.28 -10.33 -7.63
N ASP A 186 -14.38 -9.98 -6.34
CA ASP A 186 -13.58 -8.92 -5.75
C ASP A 186 -12.08 -9.23 -5.87
N LEU A 187 -11.32 -8.26 -6.33
CA LEU A 187 -9.88 -8.34 -6.52
C LEU A 187 -9.17 -7.67 -5.33
N SER A 188 -8.58 -8.49 -4.47
CA SER A 188 -8.12 -8.07 -3.14
C SER A 188 -6.72 -7.46 -3.13
N ALA A 189 -5.83 -7.91 -4.02
CA ALA A 189 -4.44 -7.43 -4.06
C ALA A 189 -3.87 -7.46 -5.47
N ALA A 190 -2.96 -6.52 -5.73
CA ALA A 190 -2.18 -6.41 -6.95
C ALA A 190 -0.70 -6.26 -6.62
N ALA A 191 0.16 -6.89 -7.41
CA ALA A 191 1.61 -6.77 -7.31
C ALA A 191 2.24 -6.75 -8.70
N TYR A 192 3.43 -6.13 -8.81
CA TYR A 192 4.25 -6.17 -10.01
C TYR A 192 5.63 -6.76 -9.68
N GLY A 193 6.07 -7.67 -10.51
CA GLY A 193 7.40 -8.25 -10.39
C GLY A 193 7.78 -9.06 -11.62
N ARG A 194 9.07 -9.11 -11.93
CA ARG A 194 9.62 -9.84 -13.09
C ARG A 194 8.91 -9.53 -14.41
N GLY A 195 8.56 -8.25 -14.61
CA GLY A 195 7.91 -7.80 -15.86
C GLY A 195 6.43 -8.13 -15.98
N LYS A 196 5.76 -8.55 -14.90
CA LYS A 196 4.34 -8.93 -14.92
C LYS A 196 3.58 -8.34 -13.74
N PHE A 197 2.34 -8.00 -13.99
CA PHE A 197 1.34 -7.76 -12.96
C PHE A 197 0.69 -9.08 -12.57
N ILE A 198 0.41 -9.25 -11.29
CA ILE A 198 -0.36 -10.36 -10.72
C ILE A 198 -1.44 -9.74 -9.86
N VAL A 199 -2.67 -10.21 -10.03
CA VAL A 199 -3.83 -9.82 -9.24
C VAL A 199 -4.43 -11.07 -8.62
N VAL A 200 -4.78 -10.99 -7.34
CA VAL A 200 -5.48 -12.05 -6.62
C VAL A 200 -6.79 -11.52 -6.06
N GLY A 201 -7.78 -12.40 -5.93
CA GLY A 201 -9.10 -12.03 -5.46
C GLY A 201 -9.85 -13.18 -4.80
N LEU A 202 -11.13 -12.94 -4.55
CA LEU A 202 -12.03 -13.95 -4.00
C LEU A 202 -12.19 -15.13 -4.97
N ASP A 203 -12.78 -16.22 -4.48
CA ASP A 203 -13.06 -17.45 -5.23
C ASP A 203 -11.83 -18.07 -5.91
N GLY A 204 -10.64 -17.83 -5.33
CA GLY A 204 -9.38 -18.32 -5.86
C GLY A 204 -8.96 -17.64 -7.18
N THR A 205 -9.49 -16.46 -7.45
CA THR A 205 -9.15 -15.68 -8.65
C THR A 205 -7.67 -15.30 -8.63
N ILE A 206 -6.94 -15.64 -9.70
CA ILE A 206 -5.58 -15.19 -9.96
C ILE A 206 -5.50 -14.77 -11.42
N LEU A 207 -5.19 -13.51 -11.66
CA LEU A 207 -5.03 -12.94 -12.99
C LEU A 207 -3.60 -12.47 -13.20
N THR A 208 -3.11 -12.55 -14.43
CA THR A 208 -1.79 -12.04 -14.81
C THR A 208 -1.88 -11.17 -16.04
N SER A 209 -0.99 -10.18 -16.12
CA SER A 209 -0.85 -9.30 -17.27
C SER A 209 0.60 -8.87 -17.44
N SER A 210 1.08 -8.79 -18.69
CA SER A 210 2.40 -8.23 -18.99
C SER A 210 2.36 -6.71 -19.21
N ASP A 211 1.19 -6.17 -19.53
CA ASP A 211 1.00 -4.78 -19.93
C ASP A 211 0.02 -4.00 -19.04
N GLY A 212 -0.64 -4.67 -18.08
CA GLY A 212 -1.68 -4.11 -17.23
C GLY A 212 -3.01 -3.86 -17.94
N ARG A 213 -3.08 -4.06 -19.28
CA ARG A 213 -4.28 -3.80 -20.09
C ARG A 213 -5.06 -5.07 -20.40
N THR A 214 -4.33 -6.12 -20.75
CA THR A 214 -4.91 -7.42 -21.08
C THR A 214 -4.66 -8.39 -19.95
N TRP A 215 -5.72 -8.97 -19.42
CA TRP A 215 -5.67 -9.86 -18.27
C TRP A 215 -6.09 -11.28 -18.65
N SER A 216 -5.42 -12.25 -18.08
CA SER A 216 -5.72 -13.66 -18.27
C SER A 216 -5.63 -14.40 -16.93
N PRO A 217 -6.47 -15.42 -16.70
CA PRO A 217 -6.31 -16.31 -15.57
C PRO A 217 -4.90 -16.92 -15.54
N ALA A 218 -4.30 -17.01 -14.35
CA ALA A 218 -3.03 -17.70 -14.21
C ALA A 218 -3.20 -19.18 -14.56
N ALA A 219 -2.26 -19.73 -15.32
CA ALA A 219 -2.26 -21.15 -15.65
C ALA A 219 -2.22 -21.99 -14.36
N LYS A 220 -3.19 -22.87 -14.17
CA LYS A 220 -3.13 -23.88 -13.11
C LYS A 220 -1.99 -24.85 -13.47
N LYS A 221 -1.04 -25.01 -12.57
CA LYS A 221 -0.03 -26.09 -12.66
C LYS A 221 -0.61 -27.41 -12.19
#